data_ea423218ac94c4fdebefd92c1a57ef36
#
_entry.id   ea423218ac94c4fdebefd92c1a57ef36
#
_cell.length_a   1.000
_cell.length_b   1.000
_cell.length_c   1.000
_cell.angle_alpha   90.00
_cell.angle_beta   90.00
_cell.angle_gamma   90.00
#
_symmetry.space_group_name_H-M   'P 1'
#
loop_
_entity.id
_entity.type
_entity.pdbx_description
1 polymer ?
#
loop_
_entity_poly.entity_id
_entity_poly.type
_entity_poly.pdbx_seq_one_letter_code
_entity_poly.pdbx_strand_id
1 'polypeptide(L)'
;MRNILQKSIWMVALCIFATSVYAQVSPKKFKKAKGIEVTYQNSYKGKVRPGEMIMKVSGDQVSLESVMPKFDSKPADDGRPVYKLPVTKSYMDYAANEYYRWAELPSGEIISSATAYEMDKDLKVIGQEKYLGLNCTVVRTSVRSNTIEIWYTNDIAFRGTPQPNMGVPNGLVLRVVRNGDTVQEATAITPV
;
A
#
# COMPACT_ATOMS: atom_id res chain seq x y z
N MET A 1 38.89 55.87 16.23
CA MET A 1 39.10 54.45 16.01
C MET A 1 37.87 53.71 16.55
N ARG A 2 36.95 53.33 15.70
CA ARG A 2 35.63 52.73 16.09
C ARG A 2 35.68 51.26 15.76
N ASN A 3 35.64 50.42 16.79
CA ASN A 3 35.50 48.98 16.66
C ASN A 3 34.09 48.61 16.20
N ILE A 4 34.00 48.12 15.00
CA ILE A 4 32.77 47.52 14.47
C ILE A 4 32.71 46.07 14.95
N LEU A 5 31.89 45.82 15.96
CA LEU A 5 31.56 44.46 16.40
C LEU A 5 30.69 43.80 15.31
N GLN A 6 31.27 42.87 14.61
CA GLN A 6 30.57 42.01 13.67
C GLN A 6 29.74 41.00 14.47
N LYS A 7 28.44 41.24 14.60
CA LYS A 7 27.49 40.29 15.15
C LYS A 7 27.23 39.23 14.10
N SER A 8 27.87 38.07 14.25
CA SER A 8 27.53 36.87 13.47
C SER A 8 26.18 36.36 13.92
N ILE A 9 25.16 36.58 13.12
CA ILE A 9 23.83 35.99 13.28
C ILE A 9 23.95 34.54 12.83
N TRP A 10 23.96 33.61 13.79
CA TRP A 10 23.77 32.19 13.52
C TRP A 10 22.31 31.96 13.10
N MET A 11 22.09 31.89 11.80
CA MET A 11 20.82 31.47 11.24
C MET A 11 20.75 29.96 11.38
N VAL A 12 20.17 29.46 12.47
CA VAL A 12 19.83 28.06 12.62
C VAL A 12 18.67 27.80 11.65
N ALA A 13 19.02 27.28 10.49
CA ALA A 13 18.03 26.76 9.55
C ALA A 13 17.38 25.53 10.21
N LEU A 14 16.24 25.73 10.82
CA LEU A 14 15.38 24.66 11.31
C LEU A 14 14.79 23.96 10.07
N CYS A 15 15.52 22.97 9.55
CA CYS A 15 14.95 22.03 8.58
C CYS A 15 13.86 21.25 9.29
N ILE A 16 12.63 21.76 9.23
CA ILE A 16 11.45 20.99 9.56
C ILE A 16 11.33 19.92 8.46
N PHE A 17 11.98 18.78 8.69
CA PHE A 17 11.61 17.57 7.97
C PHE A 17 10.17 17.28 8.38
N ALA A 18 9.24 17.51 7.47
CA ALA A 18 7.89 16.99 7.55
C ALA A 18 8.02 15.45 7.41
N THR A 19 8.50 14.81 8.47
CA THR A 19 8.33 13.37 8.62
C THR A 19 6.84 13.16 8.77
N SER A 20 6.21 12.62 7.74
CA SER A 20 4.88 12.05 7.86
C SER A 20 4.92 11.12 9.07
N VAL A 21 4.26 11.53 10.16
CA VAL A 21 4.20 10.77 11.41
C VAL A 21 3.25 9.61 11.17
N TYR A 22 3.69 8.61 10.43
CA TYR A 22 3.00 7.34 10.40
C TYR A 22 3.05 6.75 11.82
N ALA A 23 1.92 6.31 12.32
CA ALA A 23 1.84 5.68 13.63
C ALA A 23 2.78 4.46 13.65
N GLN A 24 3.80 4.47 14.51
CA GLN A 24 4.72 3.35 14.63
C GLN A 24 3.97 2.10 15.10
N VAL A 25 4.12 1.03 14.35
CA VAL A 25 3.51 -0.27 14.62
C VAL A 25 4.41 -1.06 15.57
N SER A 26 3.83 -1.58 16.66
CA SER A 26 4.53 -2.48 17.57
C SER A 26 4.13 -3.92 17.29
N PRO A 27 5.07 -4.83 16.93
CA PRO A 27 4.78 -6.24 16.65
C PRO A 27 4.08 -6.97 17.80
N LYS A 28 4.31 -6.53 19.04
CA LYS A 28 3.69 -7.14 20.24
C LYS A 28 2.16 -7.09 20.24
N LYS A 29 1.56 -6.06 19.61
CA LYS A 29 0.11 -5.90 19.51
C LYS A 29 -0.56 -6.99 18.67
N PHE A 30 0.18 -7.63 17.77
CA PHE A 30 -0.34 -8.62 16.83
C PHE A 30 -0.20 -10.07 17.29
N LYS A 31 0.51 -10.35 18.39
CA LYS A 31 0.75 -11.73 18.87
C LYS A 31 -0.53 -12.54 19.18
N LYS A 32 -1.63 -11.86 19.51
CA LYS A 32 -2.91 -12.49 19.84
C LYS A 32 -4.02 -12.13 18.86
N ALA A 33 -3.71 -11.39 17.82
CA ALA A 33 -4.68 -10.99 16.81
C ALA A 33 -5.11 -12.20 15.97
N LYS A 34 -6.39 -12.32 15.69
CA LYS A 34 -6.94 -13.34 14.79
C LYS A 34 -6.86 -12.91 13.33
N GLY A 35 -6.70 -11.61 13.11
CA GLY A 35 -6.56 -10.99 11.80
C GLY A 35 -5.95 -9.60 11.93
N ILE A 36 -5.71 -8.99 10.78
CA ILE A 36 -5.25 -7.61 10.68
C ILE A 36 -6.00 -6.88 9.57
N GLU A 37 -6.08 -5.58 9.72
CA GLU A 37 -6.48 -4.67 8.67
C GLU A 37 -5.30 -3.75 8.32
N VAL A 38 -5.01 -3.62 7.04
CA VAL A 38 -3.94 -2.76 6.51
C VAL A 38 -4.56 -1.76 5.56
N THR A 39 -4.35 -0.48 5.83
CA THR A 39 -4.75 0.61 4.95
C THR A 39 -3.58 0.99 4.05
N TYR A 40 -3.82 1.03 2.75
CA TYR A 40 -2.85 1.44 1.76
C TYR A 40 -3.27 2.71 1.06
N GLN A 41 -2.28 3.54 0.78
CA GLN A 41 -2.39 4.69 -0.10
C GLN A 41 -1.79 4.36 -1.46
N ASN A 42 -2.48 4.75 -2.52
CA ASN A 42 -2.01 4.59 -3.89
C ASN A 42 -1.39 5.90 -4.39
N SER A 43 -0.33 5.79 -5.17
CA SER A 43 0.33 6.94 -5.80
C SER A 43 0.58 6.67 -7.30
N TYR A 44 0.71 7.74 -8.07
CA TYR A 44 1.05 7.68 -9.48
C TYR A 44 1.93 8.87 -9.86
N LYS A 45 3.13 8.60 -10.39
CA LYS A 45 4.12 9.64 -10.73
C LYS A 45 4.36 10.61 -9.57
N GLY A 46 4.60 10.07 -8.36
CA GLY A 46 4.85 10.83 -7.15
C GLY A 46 3.64 11.59 -6.57
N LYS A 47 2.44 11.46 -7.16
CA LYS A 47 1.22 12.10 -6.66
C LYS A 47 0.31 11.07 -6.01
N VAL A 48 -0.09 11.34 -4.78
CA VAL A 48 -1.09 10.56 -4.07
C VAL A 48 -2.42 10.58 -4.84
N ARG A 49 -2.99 9.40 -5.03
CA ARG A 49 -4.33 9.26 -5.62
C ARG A 49 -5.39 9.35 -4.53
N PRO A 50 -6.56 9.93 -4.83
CA PRO A 50 -7.69 9.89 -3.90
C PRO A 50 -8.17 8.45 -3.71
N GLY A 51 -8.64 8.15 -2.50
CA GLY A 51 -9.07 6.82 -2.11
C GLY A 51 -7.97 5.99 -1.47
N GLU A 52 -8.41 4.96 -0.78
CA GLU A 52 -7.57 4.03 -0.04
C GLU A 52 -7.87 2.61 -0.50
N MET A 53 -6.95 1.70 -0.25
CA MET A 53 -7.18 0.28 -0.36
C MET A 53 -7.11 -0.32 1.03
N ILE A 54 -8.15 -1.05 1.43
CA ILE A 54 -8.19 -1.77 2.69
C ILE A 54 -7.96 -3.24 2.41
N MET A 55 -6.93 -3.79 3.03
CA MET A 55 -6.62 -5.21 3.03
C MET A 55 -6.92 -5.80 4.40
N LYS A 56 -7.75 -6.85 4.45
CA LYS A 56 -7.99 -7.64 5.67
C LYS A 56 -7.40 -9.02 5.50
N VAL A 57 -6.66 -9.45 6.52
CA VAL A 57 -5.98 -10.76 6.53
C VAL A 57 -6.45 -11.55 7.73
N SER A 58 -6.83 -12.80 7.52
CA SER A 58 -7.19 -13.75 8.58
C SER A 58 -6.74 -15.16 8.16
N GLY A 59 -5.73 -15.70 8.85
CA GLY A 59 -5.07 -16.95 8.42
C GLY A 59 -4.50 -16.81 7.01
N ASP A 60 -4.87 -17.73 6.11
CA ASP A 60 -4.45 -17.75 4.70
C ASP A 60 -5.38 -16.92 3.79
N GLN A 61 -6.38 -16.26 4.35
CA GLN A 61 -7.38 -15.54 3.59
C GLN A 61 -7.12 -14.05 3.62
N VAL A 62 -7.19 -13.42 2.45
CA VAL A 62 -6.97 -11.99 2.25
C VAL A 62 -8.11 -11.40 1.43
N SER A 63 -8.74 -10.35 1.93
CA SER A 63 -9.68 -9.55 1.16
C SER A 63 -9.12 -8.17 0.91
N LEU A 64 -9.38 -7.64 -0.29
CA LEU A 64 -8.97 -6.31 -0.74
C LEU A 64 -10.19 -5.53 -1.21
N GLU A 65 -10.35 -4.32 -0.70
CA GLU A 65 -11.41 -3.41 -1.11
C GLU A 65 -10.83 -2.02 -1.40
N SER A 66 -11.13 -1.48 -2.56
CA SER A 66 -10.80 -0.09 -2.90
C SER A 66 -11.91 0.82 -2.40
N VAL A 67 -11.58 1.70 -1.46
CA VAL A 67 -12.49 2.70 -0.93
C VAL A 67 -12.21 4.02 -1.65
N MET A 68 -13.09 4.38 -2.59
CA MET A 68 -13.00 5.66 -3.28
C MET A 68 -13.72 6.72 -2.46
N PRO A 69 -13.17 7.96 -2.37
CA PRO A 69 -13.90 9.06 -1.76
C PRO A 69 -15.22 9.23 -2.50
N LYS A 70 -16.29 9.54 -1.78
CA LYS A 70 -17.53 9.98 -2.40
C LYS A 70 -17.23 11.25 -3.17
N PHE A 71 -17.11 11.13 -4.47
CA PHE A 71 -17.14 12.33 -5.30
C PHE A 71 -18.58 12.84 -5.23
N ASP A 72 -18.78 13.98 -4.60
CA ASP A 72 -19.98 14.78 -4.82
C ASP A 72 -19.89 15.29 -6.27
N SER A 73 -20.18 14.37 -7.19
CA SER A 73 -20.31 14.69 -8.59
C SER A 73 -21.62 15.49 -8.71
N LYS A 74 -21.55 16.79 -8.47
CA LYS A 74 -22.56 17.67 -9.05
C LYS A 74 -22.57 17.37 -10.55
N PRO A 75 -23.71 17.11 -11.16
CA PRO A 75 -23.78 16.97 -12.60
C PRO A 75 -23.01 18.14 -13.21
N ALA A 76 -22.07 17.87 -14.09
CA ALA A 76 -21.47 18.94 -14.85
C ALA A 76 -22.62 19.71 -15.52
N ASP A 77 -22.62 21.05 -15.43
CA ASP A 77 -23.68 21.90 -16.02
C ASP A 77 -23.81 21.71 -17.55
N ASP A 78 -22.91 20.92 -18.15
CA ASP A 78 -22.83 20.63 -19.58
C ASP A 78 -23.56 19.33 -20.00
N GLY A 79 -24.32 18.72 -19.08
CA GLY A 79 -25.12 17.51 -19.37
C GLY A 79 -24.31 16.22 -19.61
N ARG A 80 -23.01 16.22 -19.32
CA ARG A 80 -22.20 15.00 -19.45
C ARG A 80 -22.61 13.96 -18.41
N PRO A 81 -22.68 12.68 -18.80
CA PRO A 81 -23.04 11.63 -17.88
C PRO A 81 -22.01 11.53 -16.75
N VAL A 82 -22.49 11.47 -15.52
CA VAL A 82 -21.63 11.18 -14.35
C VAL A 82 -21.30 9.70 -14.34
N TYR A 83 -20.05 9.37 -14.63
CA TYR A 83 -19.59 7.99 -14.56
C TYR A 83 -19.34 7.60 -13.10
N LYS A 84 -20.13 6.68 -12.57
CA LYS A 84 -19.81 6.00 -11.32
C LYS A 84 -18.71 4.98 -11.57
N LEU A 85 -17.64 5.03 -10.80
CA LEU A 85 -16.61 4.00 -10.86
C LEU A 85 -17.14 2.69 -10.25
N PRO A 86 -16.80 1.53 -10.83
CA PRO A 86 -17.19 0.26 -10.26
C PRO A 86 -16.52 0.02 -8.91
N VAL A 87 -17.25 -0.52 -7.96
CA VAL A 87 -16.68 -1.04 -6.71
C VAL A 87 -15.94 -2.33 -7.04
N THR A 88 -14.64 -2.36 -6.81
CA THR A 88 -13.82 -3.54 -7.06
C THR A 88 -13.39 -4.17 -5.74
N LYS A 89 -13.67 -5.46 -5.59
CA LYS A 89 -13.22 -6.28 -4.47
C LYS A 89 -12.42 -7.44 -5.00
N SER A 90 -11.46 -7.90 -4.18
CA SER A 90 -10.66 -9.07 -4.49
C SER A 90 -10.47 -9.92 -3.25
N TYR A 91 -10.31 -11.20 -3.46
CA TYR A 91 -10.11 -12.17 -2.39
C TYR A 91 -9.03 -13.15 -2.82
N MET A 92 -8.09 -13.43 -1.92
CA MET A 92 -7.04 -14.42 -2.12
C MET A 92 -7.16 -15.48 -1.03
N ASP A 93 -7.09 -16.73 -1.42
CA ASP A 93 -6.95 -17.87 -0.54
C ASP A 93 -5.62 -18.55 -0.85
N TYR A 94 -4.65 -18.36 0.04
CA TYR A 94 -3.31 -18.93 -0.15
C TYR A 94 -3.27 -20.44 0.04
N ALA A 95 -4.16 -21.00 0.87
CA ALA A 95 -4.26 -22.43 1.07
C ALA A 95 -4.83 -23.14 -0.17
N ALA A 96 -5.84 -22.54 -0.80
CA ALA A 96 -6.45 -23.03 -2.03
C ALA A 96 -5.66 -22.65 -3.29
N ASN A 97 -4.70 -21.73 -3.20
CA ASN A 97 -4.00 -21.11 -4.32
C ASN A 97 -4.93 -20.43 -5.31
N GLU A 98 -5.92 -19.70 -4.81
CA GLU A 98 -6.96 -19.07 -5.61
C GLU A 98 -7.00 -17.56 -5.41
N TYR A 99 -7.30 -16.85 -6.49
CA TYR A 99 -7.53 -15.42 -6.53
C TYR A 99 -8.84 -15.13 -7.22
N TYR A 100 -9.76 -14.49 -6.49
CA TYR A 100 -11.05 -14.05 -6.97
C TYR A 100 -11.07 -12.53 -7.10
N ARG A 101 -11.68 -12.06 -8.16
CA ARG A 101 -11.93 -10.63 -8.34
C ARG A 101 -13.35 -10.44 -8.83
N TRP A 102 -14.03 -9.45 -8.28
CA TRP A 102 -15.32 -9.02 -8.79
C TRP A 102 -15.44 -7.51 -8.81
N ALA A 103 -16.24 -7.00 -9.72
CA ALA A 103 -16.58 -5.61 -9.86
C ALA A 103 -18.09 -5.49 -9.96
N GLU A 104 -18.67 -4.62 -9.16
CA GLU A 104 -20.06 -4.20 -9.27
C GLU A 104 -20.11 -2.97 -10.16
N LEU A 105 -20.77 -3.11 -11.32
CA LEU A 105 -20.98 -2.02 -12.27
C LEU A 105 -22.04 -1.05 -11.76
N PRO A 106 -22.08 0.20 -12.27
CA PRO A 106 -23.13 1.16 -11.91
C PRO A 106 -24.56 0.69 -12.25
N SER A 107 -24.69 -0.28 -13.15
CA SER A 107 -25.96 -0.96 -13.48
C SER A 107 -26.45 -1.95 -12.41
N GLY A 108 -25.60 -2.26 -11.41
CA GLY A 108 -25.82 -3.33 -10.44
C GLY A 108 -25.40 -4.72 -10.93
N GLU A 109 -24.88 -4.84 -12.15
CA GLU A 109 -24.32 -6.08 -12.68
C GLU A 109 -22.99 -6.39 -11.99
N ILE A 110 -22.79 -7.68 -11.64
CA ILE A 110 -21.55 -8.17 -11.02
C ILE A 110 -20.77 -8.96 -12.06
N ILE A 111 -19.55 -8.51 -12.34
CA ILE A 111 -18.58 -9.24 -13.15
C ILE A 111 -17.56 -9.88 -12.22
N SER A 112 -17.35 -11.19 -12.35
CA SER A 112 -16.37 -11.92 -11.53
C SER A 112 -15.41 -12.75 -12.38
N SER A 113 -14.23 -12.96 -11.84
CA SER A 113 -13.21 -13.86 -12.39
C SER A 113 -12.51 -14.61 -11.26
N ALA A 114 -12.12 -15.84 -11.53
CA ALA A 114 -11.28 -16.66 -10.67
C ALA A 114 -10.05 -17.11 -11.45
N THR A 115 -8.88 -17.04 -10.83
CA THR A 115 -7.60 -17.48 -11.40
C THR A 115 -6.75 -18.12 -10.32
N ALA A 116 -5.79 -18.97 -10.71
CA ALA A 116 -4.77 -19.40 -9.77
C ALA A 116 -3.93 -18.19 -9.31
N TYR A 117 -3.55 -18.20 -8.03
CA TYR A 117 -2.65 -17.21 -7.49
C TYR A 117 -1.20 -17.56 -7.91
N GLU A 118 -0.59 -16.72 -8.69
CA GLU A 118 0.78 -16.88 -9.14
C GLU A 118 1.70 -15.92 -8.38
N MET A 119 2.66 -16.47 -7.66
CA MET A 119 3.73 -15.67 -7.05
C MET A 119 4.89 -15.49 -8.03
N ASP A 120 5.51 -14.32 -7.99
CA ASP A 120 6.76 -14.09 -8.69
C ASP A 120 7.86 -14.97 -8.08
N LYS A 121 8.57 -15.73 -8.93
CA LYS A 121 9.61 -16.69 -8.52
C LYS A 121 11.01 -16.06 -8.54
N ASP A 122 11.19 -14.92 -9.20
CA ASP A 122 12.49 -14.30 -9.43
C ASP A 122 12.76 -13.10 -8.52
N LEU A 123 12.43 -13.24 -7.24
CA LEU A 123 12.66 -12.21 -6.24
C LEU A 123 14.12 -12.22 -5.76
N LYS A 124 14.83 -11.11 -5.96
CA LYS A 124 16.20 -10.91 -5.45
C LYS A 124 16.17 -9.98 -4.24
N VAL A 125 16.70 -10.43 -3.10
CA VAL A 125 16.89 -9.58 -1.93
C VAL A 125 17.93 -8.50 -2.25
N ILE A 126 17.57 -7.24 -2.05
CA ILE A 126 18.44 -6.09 -2.32
C ILE A 126 18.76 -5.27 -1.07
N GLY A 127 18.08 -5.52 0.05
CA GLY A 127 18.34 -4.82 1.29
C GLY A 127 17.35 -5.11 2.41
N GLN A 128 17.56 -4.39 3.50
CA GLN A 128 16.67 -4.37 4.66
C GLN A 128 16.48 -2.92 5.09
N GLU A 129 15.26 -2.54 5.40
CA GLU A 129 14.89 -1.19 5.83
C GLU A 129 13.81 -1.24 6.91
N LYS A 130 13.69 -0.16 7.69
CA LYS A 130 12.54 -0.01 8.61
C LYS A 130 11.43 0.78 7.93
N TYR A 131 10.22 0.23 7.98
CA TYR A 131 9.02 0.90 7.50
C TYR A 131 7.88 0.72 8.51
N LEU A 132 7.16 1.77 8.89
CA LEU A 132 6.14 1.78 9.95
C LEU A 132 6.64 1.21 11.31
N GLY A 133 7.95 1.26 11.59
CA GLY A 133 8.56 0.69 12.79
C GLY A 133 8.84 -0.82 12.71
N LEU A 134 8.50 -1.48 11.60
CA LEU A 134 8.76 -2.90 11.33
C LEU A 134 10.04 -3.07 10.51
N ASN A 135 10.78 -4.17 10.72
CA ASN A 135 11.90 -4.52 9.87
C ASN A 135 11.37 -5.14 8.58
N CYS A 136 11.73 -4.55 7.46
CA CYS A 136 11.32 -5.01 6.15
C CYS A 136 12.51 -5.57 5.39
N THR A 137 12.29 -6.69 4.71
CA THR A 137 13.17 -7.14 3.64
C THR A 137 12.72 -6.48 2.35
N VAL A 138 13.68 -5.96 1.59
CA VAL A 138 13.44 -5.34 0.29
C VAL A 138 13.87 -6.32 -0.80
N VAL A 139 12.94 -6.67 -1.66
CA VAL A 139 13.21 -7.53 -2.82
C VAL A 139 12.93 -6.78 -4.11
N ARG A 140 13.62 -7.19 -5.17
CA ARG A 140 13.46 -6.66 -6.53
C ARG A 140 13.14 -7.77 -7.49
N THR A 141 12.22 -7.50 -8.40
CA THR A 141 11.90 -8.33 -9.55
C THR A 141 11.72 -7.47 -10.79
N SER A 142 11.60 -8.11 -11.95
CA SER A 142 11.29 -7.45 -13.21
C SER A 142 10.04 -8.05 -13.81
N VAL A 143 9.03 -7.23 -14.02
CA VAL A 143 7.78 -7.63 -14.67
C VAL A 143 7.65 -6.90 -16.00
N ARG A 144 7.79 -7.65 -17.11
CA ARG A 144 7.91 -7.07 -18.45
C ARG A 144 9.08 -6.09 -18.50
N SER A 145 8.85 -4.80 -18.80
CA SER A 145 9.87 -3.74 -18.85
C SER A 145 9.98 -2.93 -17.56
N ASN A 146 9.27 -3.33 -16.49
CA ASN A 146 9.28 -2.57 -15.23
C ASN A 146 10.13 -3.26 -14.18
N THR A 147 10.93 -2.46 -13.47
CA THR A 147 11.57 -2.86 -12.22
C THR A 147 10.59 -2.66 -11.08
N ILE A 148 10.34 -3.72 -10.30
CA ILE A 148 9.46 -3.70 -9.14
C ILE A 148 10.29 -3.97 -7.90
N GLU A 149 10.11 -3.13 -6.89
CA GLU A 149 10.68 -3.34 -5.57
C GLU A 149 9.57 -3.49 -4.54
N ILE A 150 9.71 -4.45 -3.64
CA ILE A 150 8.68 -4.82 -2.67
C ILE A 150 9.31 -4.83 -1.28
N TRP A 151 8.72 -4.05 -0.37
CA TRP A 151 9.03 -4.08 1.06
C TRP A 151 8.04 -4.98 1.76
N TYR A 152 8.51 -6.02 2.38
CA TYR A 152 7.66 -6.90 3.17
C TYR A 152 8.28 -7.19 4.54
N THR A 153 7.43 -7.51 5.51
CA THR A 153 7.85 -7.80 6.89
C THR A 153 7.38 -9.17 7.34
N ASN A 154 8.21 -9.82 8.18
CA ASN A 154 7.90 -11.02 8.94
C ASN A 154 7.83 -10.73 10.45
N ASP A 155 7.93 -9.46 10.87
CA ASP A 155 7.82 -9.07 12.29
C ASP A 155 6.43 -9.35 12.87
N ILE A 156 5.43 -9.52 12.03
CA ILE A 156 4.06 -9.92 12.36
C ILE A 156 3.70 -11.17 11.55
N ALA A 157 3.01 -12.12 12.19
CA ALA A 157 2.75 -13.45 11.64
C ALA A 157 1.52 -13.45 10.70
N PHE A 158 1.47 -12.50 9.76
CA PHE A 158 0.43 -12.40 8.75
C PHE A 158 1.06 -12.31 7.37
N ARG A 159 0.42 -12.93 6.39
CA ARG A 159 0.82 -12.90 4.99
C ARG A 159 -0.22 -12.17 4.17
N GLY A 160 0.21 -11.27 3.31
CA GLY A 160 -0.71 -10.55 2.44
C GLY A 160 0.02 -9.60 1.50
N THR A 161 -0.61 -9.36 0.34
CA THR A 161 -0.15 -8.38 -0.63
C THR A 161 -1.32 -7.55 -1.15
N PRO A 162 -1.14 -6.23 -1.31
CA PRO A 162 -2.18 -5.39 -1.92
C PRO A 162 -2.29 -5.56 -3.44
N GLN A 163 -1.34 -6.25 -4.05
CA GLN A 163 -1.34 -6.54 -5.49
C GLN A 163 -1.12 -8.04 -5.72
N PRO A 164 -2.13 -8.76 -6.23
CA PRO A 164 -2.08 -10.22 -6.36
C PRO A 164 -0.87 -10.75 -7.14
N ASN A 165 -0.43 -9.99 -8.15
CA ASN A 165 0.68 -10.38 -9.03
C ASN A 165 2.06 -9.94 -8.50
N MET A 166 2.13 -9.38 -7.29
CA MET A 166 3.35 -8.84 -6.68
C MET A 166 3.48 -9.34 -5.25
N GLY A 167 3.18 -10.60 -5.02
CA GLY A 167 3.30 -11.23 -3.72
C GLY A 167 4.71 -11.72 -3.43
N VAL A 168 4.99 -11.88 -2.15
CA VAL A 168 6.17 -12.58 -1.64
C VAL A 168 5.75 -13.93 -1.06
N PRO A 169 6.63 -14.95 -1.05
CA PRO A 169 6.28 -16.28 -0.55
C PRO A 169 5.73 -16.26 0.88
N ASN A 170 6.33 -15.44 1.73
CA ASN A 170 5.95 -15.27 3.13
C ASN A 170 6.06 -13.80 3.52
N GLY A 171 5.18 -13.35 4.42
CA GLY A 171 5.21 -12.01 4.99
C GLY A 171 4.14 -11.07 4.46
N LEU A 172 4.08 -9.92 5.09
CA LEU A 172 3.13 -8.86 4.78
C LEU A 172 3.80 -7.77 3.95
N VAL A 173 3.30 -7.55 2.75
CA VAL A 173 3.80 -6.49 1.86
C VAL A 173 3.31 -5.13 2.36
N LEU A 174 4.24 -4.21 2.58
CA LEU A 174 3.94 -2.88 3.10
C LEU A 174 4.13 -1.77 2.07
N ARG A 175 4.98 -1.98 1.07
CA ARG A 175 5.26 -0.95 0.06
C ARG A 175 5.64 -1.60 -1.26
N VAL A 176 5.18 -1.01 -2.34
CA VAL A 176 5.52 -1.40 -3.72
C VAL A 176 6.01 -0.16 -4.47
N VAL A 177 7.18 -0.29 -5.09
CA VAL A 177 7.80 0.74 -5.93
C VAL A 177 7.94 0.20 -7.34
N ARG A 178 7.60 1.00 -8.34
CA ARG A 178 7.76 0.66 -9.76
C ARG A 178 8.61 1.71 -10.45
N ASN A 179 9.74 1.29 -11.04
CA ASN A 179 10.67 2.17 -11.74
C ASN A 179 11.13 3.37 -10.88
N GLY A 180 11.33 3.16 -9.57
CA GLY A 180 11.71 4.22 -8.63
C GLY A 180 10.55 5.03 -8.03
N ASP A 181 9.33 4.91 -8.57
CA ASP A 181 8.16 5.60 -8.03
C ASP A 181 7.39 4.70 -7.06
N THR A 182 7.09 5.18 -5.86
CA THR A 182 6.15 4.51 -4.95
C THR A 182 4.77 4.49 -5.60
N VAL A 183 4.23 3.27 -5.82
CA VAL A 183 2.89 3.10 -6.40
C VAL A 183 1.85 2.74 -5.37
N GLN A 184 2.28 2.12 -4.26
CA GLN A 184 1.41 1.73 -3.16
C GLN A 184 2.20 1.59 -1.87
N GLU A 185 1.66 2.08 -0.77
CA GLU A 185 2.30 1.99 0.54
C GLU A 185 1.27 1.89 1.67
N ALA A 186 1.57 1.07 2.67
CA ALA A 186 0.78 0.96 3.87
C ALA A 186 0.89 2.24 4.71
N THR A 187 -0.23 2.76 5.18
CA THR A 187 -0.29 3.94 6.05
C THR A 187 -0.67 3.57 7.47
N ALA A 188 -1.39 2.45 7.65
CA ALA A 188 -1.78 1.93 8.96
C ALA A 188 -1.88 0.40 8.95
N ILE A 189 -1.63 -0.23 10.12
CA ILE A 189 -1.87 -1.65 10.38
C ILE A 189 -2.54 -1.75 11.73
N THR A 190 -3.70 -2.39 11.77
CA THR A 190 -4.50 -2.57 12.99
C THR A 190 -4.82 -4.05 13.22
N PRO A 191 -4.72 -4.58 14.47
CA PRO A 191 -5.20 -5.92 14.79
C PRO A 191 -6.73 -5.96 14.80
N VAL A 192 -7.29 -7.11 14.38
CA VAL A 192 -8.74 -7.39 14.37
C VAL A 192 -8.99 -8.69 15.13
#